data_24b7bced20ebd07f3c8be7f21f32c655
#
_entry.id   24b7bced20ebd07f3c8be7f21f32c655
#
_cell.length_a   1.000
_cell.length_b   1.000
_cell.length_c   1.000
_cell.angle_alpha   90.00
_cell.angle_beta   90.00
_cell.angle_gamma   90.00
#
_symmetry.space_group_name_H-M   'P 1'
#
loop_
_entity.id
_entity.type
_entity.pdbx_description
1 polymer ?
#
loop_
_entity_poly.entity_id
_entity_poly.type
_entity_poly.pdbx_seq_one_letter_code
_entity_poly.pdbx_strand_id
1 'polypeptide(L)'
;MENGMATHYATVTWDQLHRDARTLARQLMPLMPFRGVVAITRGGMIPAAIIARELGCRVMETISVLSYDEEKQGDPVIVKQPDAAGNGEGFLVVAGLVDSGVAARPFGG
;
A
#
# COMPACT_ATOMS: atom_id res chain seq x y z
N MET A 1 25.89 6.15 17.96
CA MET A 1 25.84 6.22 17.29
C MET A 1 25.65 6.30 16.81
N GLU A 2 25.44 6.18 17.00
CA GLU A 2 25.26 6.24 16.31
C GLU A 2 24.94 6.29 15.79
N ASN A 3 24.61 6.22 16.05
CA ASN A 3 24.30 6.28 15.22
C ASN A 3 24.08 6.43 14.48
N GLY A 4 24.17 6.72 14.95
CA GLY A 4 24.05 7.04 13.59
C GLY A 4 23.07 6.23 12.82
N MET A 5 22.80 5.10 13.23
CA MET A 5 21.85 4.25 12.55
C MET A 5 20.49 4.83 12.52
N ALA A 6 20.07 5.39 13.62
CA ALA A 6 18.73 5.95 13.70
C ALA A 6 18.51 7.00 12.63
N THR A 7 19.54 7.69 12.27
CA THR A 7 19.37 8.76 11.30
C THR A 7 19.20 8.24 9.89
N HIS A 8 19.55 6.98 9.67
CA HIS A 8 19.38 6.42 8.35
C HIS A 8 17.95 6.08 8.06
N TYR A 9 17.18 5.86 9.08
CA TYR A 9 15.80 5.53 8.86
C TYR A 9 15.03 6.80 8.96
N ALA A 10 14.79 7.38 7.84
CA ALA A 10 13.98 8.54 7.81
C ALA A 10 12.73 8.21 8.55
N THR A 11 12.51 8.91 9.61
CA THR A 11 11.32 8.67 10.36
C THR A 11 10.19 9.35 9.67
N VAL A 12 9.31 8.57 9.13
CA VAL A 12 8.12 9.11 8.49
C VAL A 12 7.14 9.36 9.60
N THR A 13 6.82 10.61 9.83
CA THR A 13 5.83 10.96 10.86
C THR A 13 4.44 10.63 10.34
N TRP A 14 3.49 10.53 11.27
CA TRP A 14 2.10 10.32 10.88
C TRP A 14 1.59 11.43 9.98
N ASP A 15 2.00 12.66 10.25
CA ASP A 15 1.61 13.76 9.40
C ASP A 15 2.13 13.60 7.99
N GLN A 16 3.38 13.16 7.88
CA GLN A 16 3.98 12.96 6.57
C GLN A 16 3.26 11.85 5.83
N LEU A 17 3.01 10.75 6.50
CA LEU A 17 2.30 9.64 5.90
C LEU A 17 0.92 10.06 5.41
N HIS A 18 0.22 10.81 6.22
CA HIS A 18 -1.12 11.25 5.88
C HIS A 18 -1.10 12.16 4.65
N ARG A 19 -0.15 13.09 4.62
CA ARG A 19 -0.03 13.99 3.48
C ARG A 19 0.32 13.24 2.21
N ASP A 20 1.25 12.30 2.32
CA ASP A 20 1.68 11.53 1.16
C ASP A 20 0.54 10.70 0.60
N ALA A 21 -0.22 10.06 1.48
CA ALA A 21 -1.35 9.26 1.04
C ALA A 21 -2.42 10.11 0.38
N ARG A 22 -2.68 11.29 0.92
CA ARG A 22 -3.67 12.17 0.32
C ARG A 22 -3.19 12.71 -1.03
N THR A 23 -1.92 13.03 -1.13
CA THR A 23 -1.36 13.47 -2.41
C THR A 23 -1.51 12.39 -3.45
N LEU A 24 -1.19 11.17 -3.08
CA LEU A 24 -1.31 10.04 -3.98
C LEU A 24 -2.76 9.84 -4.41
N ALA A 25 -3.68 9.98 -3.48
CA ALA A 25 -5.10 9.85 -3.81
C ALA A 25 -5.52 10.87 -4.85
N ARG A 26 -5.04 12.09 -4.72
CA ARG A 26 -5.38 13.12 -5.71
C ARG A 26 -4.84 12.76 -7.08
N GLN A 27 -3.64 12.21 -7.11
CA GLN A 27 -3.05 11.81 -8.38
C GLN A 27 -3.79 10.65 -9.02
N LEU A 28 -4.48 9.86 -8.21
CA LEU A 28 -5.21 8.70 -8.70
C LEU A 28 -6.66 9.03 -9.08
N MET A 29 -7.14 10.19 -8.68
CA MET A 29 -8.52 10.56 -8.98
C MET A 29 -8.89 10.49 -10.46
N PRO A 30 -8.04 10.94 -11.37
CA PRO A 30 -8.40 10.86 -12.78
C PRO A 30 -8.58 9.44 -13.30
N LEU A 31 -8.10 8.46 -12.55
CA LEU A 31 -8.20 7.06 -12.97
C LEU A 31 -9.44 6.38 -12.41
N MET A 32 -10.22 7.10 -11.60
CA MET A 32 -11.44 6.52 -11.04
C MET A 32 -12.47 6.25 -12.13
N PRO A 33 -13.42 5.36 -11.87
CA PRO A 33 -13.69 4.73 -10.57
C PRO A 33 -12.86 3.48 -10.31
N PHE A 34 -12.70 3.18 -9.02
CA PHE A 34 -12.11 1.92 -8.61
C PHE A 34 -13.18 1.11 -7.88
N ARG A 35 -13.12 -0.19 -8.04
CA ARG A 35 -14.04 -1.08 -7.34
C ARG A 35 -13.74 -1.13 -5.85
N GLY A 36 -12.51 -0.88 -5.48
CA GLY A 36 -12.10 -0.89 -4.10
C GLY A 36 -10.60 -0.77 -3.99
N VAL A 37 -10.12 -0.93 -2.79
CA VAL A 37 -8.70 -0.79 -2.48
C VAL A 37 -8.23 -2.08 -1.83
N VAL A 38 -7.10 -2.59 -2.29
CA VAL A 38 -6.45 -3.74 -1.68
C VAL A 38 -5.19 -3.25 -0.99
N ALA A 39 -5.10 -3.52 0.29
CA ALA A 39 -3.92 -3.16 1.06
C ALA A 39 -3.01 -4.37 1.22
N ILE A 40 -1.75 -4.17 0.92
CA ILE A 40 -0.77 -5.21 1.18
C ILE A 40 -0.36 -5.07 2.64
N THR A 41 -0.70 -6.09 3.41
CA THR A 41 -0.47 -6.03 4.84
C THR A 41 1.02 -6.25 5.12
N ARG A 42 1.50 -5.68 6.16
CA ARG A 42 0.74 -4.76 7.02
C ARG A 42 1.00 -3.31 6.64
N GLY A 43 2.10 -3.06 5.94
CA GLY A 43 2.56 -1.69 5.68
C GLY A 43 1.57 -0.85 4.92
N GLY A 44 0.76 -1.45 4.06
CA GLY A 44 -0.18 -0.70 3.25
C GLY A 44 -1.51 -0.41 3.92
N MET A 45 -1.75 -0.94 5.12
CA MET A 45 -3.08 -0.84 5.70
C MET A 45 -3.50 0.58 6.04
N ILE A 46 -2.63 1.32 6.69
CA ILE A 46 -2.97 2.68 7.09
C ILE A 46 -3.06 3.61 5.88
N PRO A 47 -2.07 3.63 4.99
CA PRO A 47 -2.22 4.48 3.80
C PRO A 47 -3.40 4.06 2.93
N ALA A 48 -3.73 2.77 2.86
CA ALA A 48 -4.88 2.33 2.10
C ALA A 48 -6.16 2.91 2.66
N ALA A 49 -6.28 2.94 3.98
CA ALA A 49 -7.47 3.51 4.60
C ALA A 49 -7.62 4.99 4.27
N ILE A 50 -6.52 5.71 4.29
CA ILE A 50 -6.54 7.14 3.97
C ILE A 50 -6.92 7.34 2.52
N ILE A 51 -6.30 6.59 1.62
CA ILE A 51 -6.57 6.71 0.19
C ILE A 51 -8.01 6.34 -0.12
N ALA A 52 -8.49 5.24 0.45
CA ALA A 52 -9.86 4.81 0.22
C ALA A 52 -10.84 5.88 0.64
N ARG A 53 -10.59 6.51 1.78
CA ARG A 53 -11.47 7.58 2.24
C ARG A 53 -11.45 8.77 1.30
N GLU A 54 -10.26 9.16 0.86
CA GLU A 54 -10.15 10.32 -0.04
C GLU A 54 -10.83 10.06 -1.37
N LEU A 55 -10.78 8.83 -1.84
CA LEU A 55 -11.38 8.47 -3.12
C LEU A 55 -12.84 8.05 -2.99
N GLY A 56 -13.33 7.94 -1.77
CA GLY A 56 -14.71 7.51 -1.57
C GLY A 56 -14.94 6.03 -1.82
N CYS A 57 -13.89 5.24 -1.79
CA CYS A 57 -14.01 3.79 -1.96
C CYS A 57 -14.40 3.15 -0.65
N ARG A 58 -15.47 2.39 -0.65
CA ARG A 58 -15.94 1.75 0.57
C ARG A 58 -15.45 0.32 0.73
N VAL A 59 -15.04 -0.29 -0.36
CA VAL A 59 -14.57 -1.67 -0.31
C VAL A 59 -13.08 -1.66 -0.09
N MET A 60 -12.66 -2.27 0.99
CA MET A 60 -11.24 -2.45 1.29
C MET A 60 -10.99 -3.90 1.59
N GLU A 61 -9.95 -4.42 0.98
CA GLU A 61 -9.52 -5.79 1.19
C GLU A 61 -8.05 -5.79 1.55
N THR A 62 -7.61 -6.90 2.08
CA THR A 62 -6.20 -7.03 2.40
C THR A 62 -5.64 -8.26 1.73
N ILE A 63 -4.38 -8.20 1.43
CA ILE A 63 -3.66 -9.35 0.91
C ILE A 63 -2.39 -9.47 1.73
N SER A 64 -2.11 -10.69 2.19
CA SER A 64 -0.92 -10.93 2.98
C SER A 64 0.08 -11.65 2.10
N VAL A 65 1.27 -11.07 2.01
CA VAL A 65 2.31 -11.60 1.16
C VAL A 65 3.52 -11.88 2.03
N LEU A 66 4.02 -13.11 1.93
CA LEU A 66 5.26 -13.46 2.57
C LEU A 66 6.36 -13.43 1.54
N SER A 67 7.34 -12.63 1.82
CA SER A 67 8.52 -12.63 1.04
C SER A 67 9.50 -13.49 1.79
N TYR A 68 9.87 -14.60 1.19
CA TYR A 68 10.77 -15.48 1.85
C TYR A 68 12.13 -14.87 1.99
N ASP A 69 13.00 -15.70 2.42
CA ASP A 69 14.39 -15.37 2.52
C ASP A 69 14.83 -14.58 1.30
N GLU A 70 15.30 -13.40 1.55
CA GLU A 70 15.74 -12.53 0.49
C GLU A 70 16.86 -13.14 -0.29
N GLU A 71 17.65 -13.94 0.38
CA GLU A 71 18.79 -14.55 -0.28
C GLU A 71 18.38 -15.55 -1.32
N LYS A 72 17.24 -16.14 -1.14
CA LYS A 72 16.78 -17.11 -2.10
C LYS A 72 16.10 -16.49 -3.28
N GLN A 73 15.76 -15.25 -3.15
CA GLN A 73 15.14 -14.55 -4.26
C GLN A 73 13.89 -15.23 -4.75
N GLY A 74 13.21 -15.90 -3.87
CA GLY A 74 12.00 -16.57 -4.27
C GLY A 74 10.87 -15.60 -4.51
N ASP A 75 9.89 -16.05 -5.24
CA ASP A 75 8.70 -15.26 -5.45
C ASP A 75 7.97 -15.05 -4.13
N PRO A 76 7.32 -13.93 -3.95
CA PRO A 76 6.51 -13.71 -2.78
C PRO A 76 5.41 -14.75 -2.71
N VAL A 77 5.12 -15.17 -1.49
CA VAL A 77 4.06 -16.13 -1.27
C VAL A 77 2.85 -15.39 -0.72
N ILE A 78 1.74 -15.55 -1.38
CA ILE A 78 0.51 -14.92 -0.95
C ILE A 78 -0.12 -15.81 0.10
N VAL A 79 -0.23 -15.29 1.30
CA VAL A 79 -0.76 -16.06 2.43
C VAL A 79 -2.26 -15.89 2.54
N LYS A 80 -2.74 -14.71 2.22
CA LYS A 80 -4.16 -14.44 2.28
C LYS A 80 -4.55 -13.65 1.06
N GLN A 81 -5.61 -14.08 0.41
CA GLN A 81 -6.15 -13.37 -0.74
C GLN A 81 -7.48 -12.75 -0.38
N PRO A 82 -7.78 -11.60 -0.96
CA PRO A 82 -9.06 -10.96 -0.70
C PRO A 82 -10.17 -11.62 -1.49
N ASP A 83 -11.28 -11.88 -0.80
CA ASP A 83 -12.40 -12.53 -1.45
C ASP A 83 -13.16 -11.59 -2.37
N ALA A 84 -13.32 -10.36 -1.94
CA ALA A 84 -14.15 -9.42 -2.69
C ALA A 84 -13.47 -8.91 -3.93
N ALA A 85 -12.15 -9.00 -3.99
CA ALA A 85 -11.41 -8.45 -5.12
C ALA A 85 -11.41 -9.36 -6.34
N GLY A 86 -11.76 -10.63 -6.17
CA GLY A 86 -11.72 -11.57 -7.28
C GLY A 86 -10.31 -11.67 -7.83
N ASN A 87 -10.16 -11.37 -9.11
CA ASN A 87 -8.84 -11.38 -9.74
C ASN A 87 -8.11 -10.06 -9.57
N GLY A 88 -8.70 -9.12 -8.85
CA GLY A 88 -8.07 -7.83 -8.59
C GLY A 88 -8.36 -6.76 -9.59
N GLU A 89 -8.96 -7.11 -10.70
CA GLU A 89 -9.20 -6.14 -11.74
C GLU A 89 -10.14 -5.03 -11.28
N GLY A 90 -9.76 -3.80 -11.55
CA GLY A 90 -10.56 -2.66 -11.12
C GLY A 90 -10.25 -2.20 -9.72
N PHE A 91 -9.34 -2.86 -9.03
CA PHE A 91 -8.95 -2.47 -7.68
C PHE A 91 -7.66 -1.68 -7.70
N LEU A 92 -7.51 -0.86 -6.68
CA LEU A 92 -6.28 -0.12 -6.45
C LEU A 92 -5.47 -0.88 -5.42
N VAL A 93 -4.20 -1.09 -5.69
CA VAL A 93 -3.31 -1.80 -4.77
C VAL A 93 -2.42 -0.80 -4.06
N VAL A 94 -2.38 -0.90 -2.73
CA VAL A 94 -1.63 0.04 -1.91
C VAL A 94 -0.64 -0.72 -1.05
N ALA A 95 0.60 -0.26 -1.08
CA ALA A 95 1.67 -0.84 -0.29
C ALA A 95 2.39 0.25 0.49
N GLY A 96 2.82 -0.09 1.69
CA GLY A 96 3.69 0.78 2.44
C GLY A 96 5.12 0.32 2.23
N LEU A 97 5.99 1.25 1.91
CA LEU A 97 7.38 0.95 1.65
C LEU A 97 8.25 1.62 2.69
N VAL A 98 9.24 0.90 3.16
CA VAL A 98 10.07 1.37 4.25
C VAL A 98 10.77 2.68 3.88
N ASP A 99 11.35 2.71 2.70
CA ASP A 99 12.16 3.86 2.30
C ASP A 99 11.39 4.87 1.49
N SER A 100 10.38 4.42 0.78
CA SER A 100 9.69 5.27 -0.18
C SER A 100 8.34 5.76 0.28
N GLY A 101 7.90 5.31 1.44
CA GLY A 101 6.62 5.73 1.96
C GLY A 101 5.47 4.90 1.44
N VAL A 102 4.67 5.49 0.58
CA VAL A 102 3.45 4.87 0.11
C VAL A 102 3.51 4.68 -1.39
N ALA A 103 3.09 3.52 -1.84
CA ALA A 103 2.95 3.26 -3.27
C ALA A 103 1.53 2.77 -3.53
N ALA A 104 0.93 3.26 -4.58
CA ALA A 104 -0.41 2.84 -4.95
C ALA A 104 -0.55 2.89 -6.46
N ARG A 105 -1.19 1.88 -7.02
CA ARG A 105 -1.43 1.87 -8.45
C ARG A 105 -2.59 0.93 -8.76
N PRO A 106 -3.25 1.13 -9.90
CA PRO A 106 -4.30 0.21 -10.31
C PRO A 106 -3.72 -1.17 -10.56
N PHE A 107 -4.49 -2.19 -10.22
CA PHE A 107 -4.07 -3.56 -10.45
C PHE A 107 -4.10 -3.84 -11.95
N GLY A 108 -3.04 -4.41 -12.43
CA GLY A 108 -2.96 -4.79 -13.84
C GLY A 108 -2.64 -3.64 -14.76
N GLY A 109 -2.49 -2.43 -14.20
CA GLY A 109 -2.24 -1.25 -15.02
C GLY A 109 -0.79 -0.89 -15.16
#